data_5b3007859ac1008d6081a59ada005333
#
_entry.id   5b3007859ac1008d6081a59ada005333
#
_cell.length_a   1.000
_cell.length_b   1.000
_cell.length_c   1.000
_cell.angle_alpha   90.00
_cell.angle_beta   90.00
_cell.angle_gamma   90.00
#
_symmetry.space_group_name_H-M   'P 1'
#
loop_
_entity.id
_entity.type
_entity.pdbx_description
1 polymer ?
#
loop_
_entity_poly.entity_id
_entity_poly.type
_entity_poly.pdbx_seq_one_letter_code
_entity_poly.pdbx_strand_id
1 'polypeptide(L)'
;GHGNSPAPEDLQYYSPAAYGLQFEIIRKALGVEKWFVCGYSLGAGLTFRYAYDYADHVIGHIFTNSNSALADEAQILDWKNTASKSSENIRLGGIAAIEKIPVHPRRARTLPTHIYDALMQDAAKFSPVGVANTLLATNPNTCIRDIAPHNPRPVLLCAGDKERRFKTNKLWALEHIANLECVSFDAGHGVNMEASEGFNIAVTQFIQSLV
;
A
#
# COMPACT_ATOMS: atom_id res chain seq x y z
N GLY A 1 -2.89 13.60 2.96
CA GLY A 1 -1.80 14.29 3.59
C GLY A 1 -0.43 14.02 3.01
N HIS A 2 -0.36 13.38 1.83
CA HIS A 2 0.89 13.12 1.10
C HIS A 2 0.86 13.93 -0.21
N GLY A 3 1.96 14.56 -0.56
CA GLY A 3 2.07 15.40 -1.74
C GLY A 3 1.06 16.57 -1.70
N ASN A 4 0.26 16.70 -2.73
CA ASN A 4 -0.75 17.75 -2.85
C ASN A 4 -2.12 17.36 -2.27
N SER A 5 -2.26 16.17 -1.68
CA SER A 5 -3.52 15.73 -1.07
C SER A 5 -3.80 16.49 0.23
N PRO A 6 -5.08 16.86 0.51
CA PRO A 6 -5.47 17.46 1.78
C PRO A 6 -5.08 16.60 2.98
N ALA A 7 -4.84 17.24 4.12
CA ALA A 7 -4.54 16.58 5.38
C ALA A 7 -5.58 17.00 6.44
N PRO A 8 -6.81 16.48 6.40
CA PRO A 8 -7.82 16.81 7.40
C PRO A 8 -7.39 16.35 8.80
N GLU A 9 -7.78 17.09 9.83
CA GLU A 9 -7.52 16.74 11.23
C GLU A 9 -8.33 15.53 11.68
N ASP A 10 -9.54 15.38 11.17
CA ASP A 10 -10.47 14.33 11.56
C ASP A 10 -9.98 12.94 11.09
N LEU A 11 -9.79 12.05 12.06
CA LEU A 11 -9.30 10.68 11.85
C LEU A 11 -10.24 9.81 11.01
N GLN A 12 -11.54 10.14 10.92
CA GLN A 12 -12.47 9.37 10.11
C GLN A 12 -12.03 9.26 8.64
N TYR A 13 -11.35 10.27 8.10
CA TYR A 13 -10.86 10.29 6.72
C TYR A 13 -9.65 9.38 6.47
N TYR A 14 -9.06 8.81 7.54
CA TYR A 14 -7.89 7.93 7.45
C TYR A 14 -8.22 6.45 7.69
N SER A 15 -9.49 6.11 7.81
CA SER A 15 -9.89 4.70 7.89
C SER A 15 -9.78 4.01 6.52
N PRO A 16 -9.49 2.70 6.44
CA PRO A 16 -9.50 1.96 5.18
C PRO A 16 -10.82 2.10 4.40
N ALA A 17 -11.96 2.13 5.08
CA ALA A 17 -13.27 2.35 4.46
C ALA A 17 -13.39 3.74 3.84
N ALA A 18 -12.86 4.79 4.47
CA ALA A 18 -12.85 6.14 3.91
C ALA A 18 -12.02 6.21 2.63
N TYR A 19 -10.86 5.52 2.56
CA TYR A 19 -10.10 5.42 1.32
C TYR A 19 -10.89 4.69 0.23
N GLY A 20 -11.55 3.59 0.55
CA GLY A 20 -12.41 2.87 -0.39
C GLY A 20 -13.49 3.76 -0.99
N LEU A 21 -14.13 4.59 -0.16
CA LEU A 21 -15.11 5.57 -0.62
C LEU A 21 -14.49 6.62 -1.56
N GLN A 22 -13.27 7.10 -1.27
CA GLN A 22 -12.57 8.03 -2.15
C GLN A 22 -12.25 7.38 -3.51
N PHE A 23 -11.84 6.12 -3.54
CA PHE A 23 -11.61 5.41 -4.80
C PHE A 23 -12.91 5.31 -5.63
N GLU A 24 -14.05 5.05 -5.01
CA GLU A 24 -15.35 5.06 -5.69
C GLU A 24 -15.73 6.44 -6.25
N ILE A 25 -15.46 7.51 -5.51
CA ILE A 25 -15.67 8.87 -5.98
C ILE A 25 -14.81 9.15 -7.22
N ILE A 26 -13.54 8.75 -7.19
CA ILE A 26 -12.61 8.90 -8.34
C ILE A 26 -13.09 8.06 -9.53
N ARG A 27 -13.43 6.79 -9.33
CA ARG A 27 -13.94 5.92 -10.39
C ARG A 27 -15.15 6.53 -11.10
N LYS A 28 -16.13 7.01 -10.32
CA LYS A 28 -17.34 7.67 -10.84
C LYS A 28 -17.03 8.96 -11.58
N ALA A 29 -16.12 9.77 -11.05
CA ALA A 29 -15.71 11.03 -11.69
C ALA A 29 -15.02 10.80 -13.04
N LEU A 30 -14.31 9.66 -13.19
CA LEU A 30 -13.69 9.24 -14.44
C LEU A 30 -14.69 8.59 -15.41
N GLY A 31 -15.95 8.34 -15.01
CA GLY A 31 -16.95 7.66 -15.84
C GLY A 31 -16.62 6.19 -16.14
N VAL A 32 -15.79 5.56 -15.32
CA VAL A 32 -15.33 4.18 -15.53
C VAL A 32 -16.26 3.22 -14.79
N GLU A 33 -16.82 2.23 -15.49
CA GLU A 33 -17.68 1.22 -14.87
C GLU A 33 -16.88 0.24 -14.02
N LYS A 34 -15.80 -0.31 -14.57
CA LYS A 34 -14.90 -1.25 -13.90
C LYS A 34 -13.45 -0.90 -14.19
N TRP A 35 -12.57 -1.16 -13.25
CA TRP A 35 -11.14 -0.89 -13.40
C TRP A 35 -10.27 -1.94 -12.73
N PHE A 36 -9.00 -1.94 -13.05
CA PHE A 36 -7.96 -2.59 -12.26
C PHE A 36 -7.48 -1.64 -11.18
N VAL A 37 -7.14 -2.18 -10.02
CA VAL A 37 -6.55 -1.40 -8.94
C VAL A 37 -5.17 -1.96 -8.59
N CYS A 38 -4.23 -1.05 -8.35
CA CYS A 38 -2.86 -1.41 -8.01
C CYS A 38 -2.45 -0.73 -6.70
N GLY A 39 -1.99 -1.51 -5.73
CA GLY A 39 -1.56 -1.03 -4.42
C GLY A 39 -0.08 -1.29 -4.14
N TYR A 40 0.65 -0.24 -3.75
CA TYR A 40 2.03 -0.31 -3.32
C TYR A 40 2.13 -0.18 -1.80
N SER A 41 2.87 -1.08 -1.16
CA SER A 41 3.14 -1.01 0.29
C SER A 41 1.85 -0.87 1.12
N LEU A 42 1.70 0.20 1.91
CA LEU A 42 0.47 0.50 2.67
C LEU A 42 -0.78 0.51 1.77
N GLY A 43 -0.64 1.05 0.56
CA GLY A 43 -1.71 1.08 -0.44
C GLY A 43 -2.21 -0.29 -0.86
N ALA A 44 -1.41 -1.35 -0.74
CA ALA A 44 -1.82 -2.71 -1.05
C ALA A 44 -3.03 -3.17 -0.22
N GLY A 45 -3.01 -2.92 1.09
CA GLY A 45 -4.13 -3.26 1.97
C GLY A 45 -5.39 -2.43 1.68
N LEU A 46 -5.20 -1.13 1.37
CA LEU A 46 -6.31 -0.24 1.04
C LEU A 46 -7.00 -0.64 -0.28
N THR A 47 -6.22 -0.92 -1.32
CA THR A 47 -6.77 -1.32 -2.62
C THR A 47 -7.32 -2.74 -2.60
N PHE A 48 -6.76 -3.65 -1.79
CA PHE A 48 -7.32 -4.98 -1.62
C PHE A 48 -8.68 -4.93 -0.90
N ARG A 49 -8.78 -4.18 0.19
CA ARG A 49 -10.05 -3.94 0.89
C ARG A 49 -11.09 -3.36 -0.07
N TYR A 50 -10.70 -2.36 -0.86
CA TYR A 50 -11.57 -1.80 -1.88
C TYR A 50 -12.00 -2.84 -2.92
N ALA A 51 -11.08 -3.68 -3.43
CA ALA A 51 -11.40 -4.71 -4.40
C ALA A 51 -12.36 -5.78 -3.85
N TYR A 52 -12.32 -6.01 -2.54
CA TYR A 52 -13.26 -6.90 -1.85
C TYR A 52 -14.62 -6.22 -1.64
N ASP A 53 -14.65 -5.02 -1.05
CA ASP A 53 -15.88 -4.30 -0.69
C ASP A 53 -16.68 -3.83 -1.92
N TYR A 54 -15.98 -3.53 -3.04
CA TYR A 54 -16.56 -3.05 -4.30
C TYR A 54 -16.25 -4.00 -5.46
N ALA A 55 -16.35 -5.30 -5.21
CA ALA A 55 -15.96 -6.33 -6.15
C ALA A 55 -16.59 -6.18 -7.54
N ASP A 56 -17.82 -5.69 -7.64
CA ASP A 56 -18.50 -5.49 -8.92
C ASP A 56 -17.88 -4.39 -9.79
N HIS A 57 -17.08 -3.51 -9.19
CA HIS A 57 -16.39 -2.41 -9.88
C HIS A 57 -14.90 -2.72 -10.15
N VAL A 58 -14.39 -3.89 -9.73
CA VAL A 58 -12.99 -4.27 -9.90
C VAL A 58 -12.88 -5.48 -10.83
N ILE A 59 -12.01 -5.38 -11.85
CA ILE A 59 -11.71 -6.49 -12.76
C ILE A 59 -10.64 -7.38 -12.14
N GLY A 60 -9.58 -6.79 -11.60
CA GLY A 60 -8.48 -7.48 -10.94
C GLY A 60 -7.69 -6.54 -10.03
N HIS A 61 -6.98 -7.11 -9.08
CA HIS A 61 -6.16 -6.39 -8.11
C HIS A 61 -4.69 -6.75 -8.26
N ILE A 62 -3.83 -5.74 -8.28
CA ILE A 62 -2.38 -5.90 -8.31
C ILE A 62 -1.80 -5.33 -7.02
N PHE A 63 -0.83 -6.00 -6.41
CA PHE A 63 -0.14 -5.43 -5.26
C PHE A 63 1.33 -5.84 -5.17
N THR A 64 2.11 -5.04 -4.45
CA THR A 64 3.52 -5.32 -4.16
C THR A 64 3.69 -5.73 -2.69
N ASN A 65 4.93 -6.02 -2.28
CA ASN A 65 5.26 -6.32 -0.90
C ASN A 65 4.60 -5.37 0.09
N SER A 66 3.80 -5.92 1.00
CA SER A 66 3.12 -5.15 2.04
C SER A 66 3.06 -5.92 3.35
N ASN A 67 3.90 -5.52 4.29
CA ASN A 67 3.86 -6.09 5.63
C ASN A 67 2.61 -5.62 6.40
N SER A 68 2.08 -4.43 6.11
CA SER A 68 0.87 -3.94 6.76
C SER A 68 -0.40 -4.63 6.28
N ALA A 69 -0.50 -4.92 4.97
CA ALA A 69 -1.65 -5.66 4.44
C ALA A 69 -1.72 -7.11 4.94
N LEU A 70 -0.57 -7.73 5.18
CA LEU A 70 -0.45 -9.14 5.56
C LEU A 70 0.13 -9.33 6.97
N ALA A 71 -0.02 -8.35 7.85
CA ALA A 71 0.45 -8.41 9.23
C ALA A 71 -0.23 -9.55 10.01
N ASP A 72 0.53 -10.23 10.87
CA ASP A 72 -0.04 -11.13 11.85
C ASP A 72 -0.64 -10.37 13.06
N GLU A 73 -1.34 -11.08 13.92
CA GLU A 73 -2.02 -10.48 15.08
C GLU A 73 -1.04 -9.78 16.04
N ALA A 74 0.14 -10.38 16.26
CA ALA A 74 1.16 -9.81 17.15
C ALA A 74 1.67 -8.47 16.59
N GLN A 75 1.90 -8.39 15.29
CA GLN A 75 2.37 -7.19 14.62
C GLN A 75 1.27 -6.09 14.62
N ILE A 76 0.01 -6.47 14.40
CA ILE A 76 -1.12 -5.54 14.48
C ILE A 76 -1.25 -4.98 15.91
N LEU A 77 -1.12 -5.82 16.92
CA LEU A 77 -1.19 -5.42 18.32
C LEU A 77 -0.06 -4.44 18.68
N ASP A 78 1.18 -4.74 18.27
CA ASP A 78 2.32 -3.85 18.47
C ASP A 78 2.09 -2.47 17.83
N TRP A 79 1.61 -2.43 16.59
CA TRP A 79 1.30 -1.16 15.93
C TRP A 79 0.16 -0.40 16.60
N LYS A 80 -0.90 -1.06 17.05
CA LYS A 80 -1.97 -0.42 17.82
C LYS A 80 -1.45 0.18 19.12
N ASN A 81 -0.58 -0.54 19.83
CA ASN A 81 0.00 -0.07 21.09
C ASN A 81 0.96 1.11 20.91
N THR A 82 1.64 1.18 19.77
CA THR A 82 2.64 2.22 19.49
C THR A 82 2.10 3.39 18.66
N ALA A 83 0.92 3.26 18.06
CA ALA A 83 0.35 4.23 17.12
C ALA A 83 0.21 5.63 17.70
N SER A 84 -0.34 5.78 18.92
CA SER A 84 -0.53 7.08 19.57
C SER A 84 0.79 7.79 19.78
N LYS A 85 1.80 7.09 20.31
CA LYS A 85 3.13 7.65 20.55
C LYS A 85 3.82 8.03 19.23
N SER A 86 3.69 7.20 18.20
CA SER A 86 4.27 7.46 16.87
C SER A 86 3.63 8.69 16.23
N SER A 87 2.31 8.80 16.30
CA SER A 87 1.55 9.96 15.81
C SER A 87 1.94 11.25 16.54
N GLU A 88 2.02 11.22 17.87
CA GLU A 88 2.42 12.37 18.68
C GLU A 88 3.86 12.82 18.34
N ASN A 89 4.79 11.89 18.22
CA ASN A 89 6.16 12.19 17.81
C ASN A 89 6.23 12.91 16.45
N ILE A 90 5.39 12.52 15.48
CA ILE A 90 5.32 13.22 14.20
C ILE A 90 4.71 14.60 14.34
N ARG A 91 3.62 14.74 15.10
CA ARG A 91 2.97 16.05 15.32
C ARG A 91 3.91 17.05 15.98
N LEU A 92 4.67 16.64 17.00
CA LEU A 92 5.61 17.49 17.72
C LEU A 92 6.91 17.76 16.92
N GLY A 93 7.43 16.75 16.21
CA GLY A 93 8.71 16.84 15.53
C GLY A 93 8.62 17.28 14.06
N GLY A 94 7.42 17.38 13.50
CA GLY A 94 7.17 17.86 12.15
C GLY A 94 7.93 17.05 11.08
N ILE A 95 8.39 17.74 10.04
CA ILE A 95 9.14 17.13 8.93
C ILE A 95 10.39 16.38 9.40
N ALA A 96 11.11 16.94 10.39
CA ALA A 96 12.31 16.29 10.92
C ALA A 96 12.03 14.93 11.58
N ALA A 97 10.83 14.73 12.13
CA ALA A 97 10.40 13.44 12.65
C ALA A 97 9.98 12.49 11.51
N ILE A 98 9.30 13.01 10.48
CA ILE A 98 8.91 12.23 9.28
C ILE A 98 10.16 11.65 8.60
N GLU A 99 11.23 12.42 8.45
CA GLU A 99 12.48 11.94 7.85
C GLU A 99 13.13 10.76 8.59
N LYS A 100 12.75 10.52 9.84
CA LYS A 100 13.28 9.42 10.66
C LYS A 100 12.48 8.13 10.54
N ILE A 101 11.27 8.17 9.96
CA ILE A 101 10.46 6.95 9.82
C ILE A 101 11.17 5.93 8.90
N PRO A 102 11.02 4.61 9.17
CA PRO A 102 11.75 3.58 8.43
C PRO A 102 11.50 3.56 6.93
N VAL A 103 10.30 3.93 6.51
CA VAL A 103 9.86 3.93 5.10
C VAL A 103 10.10 5.24 4.36
N HIS A 104 10.74 6.23 4.99
CA HIS A 104 11.04 7.50 4.32
C HIS A 104 12.01 7.29 3.13
N PRO A 105 11.80 7.92 1.97
CA PRO A 105 12.61 7.74 0.76
C PRO A 105 14.11 7.94 0.95
N ARG A 106 14.54 8.84 1.85
CA ARG A 106 15.96 9.05 2.18
C ARG A 106 16.73 7.79 2.60
N ARG A 107 16.01 6.71 2.98
CA ARG A 107 16.59 5.43 3.37
C ARG A 107 16.70 4.44 2.22
N ALA A 108 16.09 4.75 1.08
CA ALA A 108 16.19 3.94 -0.12
C ALA A 108 17.61 4.00 -0.70
N ARG A 109 18.25 2.84 -0.87
CA ARG A 109 19.66 2.74 -1.32
C ARG A 109 19.81 2.07 -2.68
N THR A 110 18.74 1.52 -3.20
CA THR A 110 18.72 0.69 -4.42
C THR A 110 17.96 1.33 -5.58
N LEU A 111 17.36 2.49 -5.34
CA LEU A 111 16.58 3.19 -6.37
C LEU A 111 17.49 3.91 -7.38
N PRO A 112 17.12 3.95 -8.66
CA PRO A 112 17.74 4.85 -9.64
C PRO A 112 17.68 6.31 -9.15
N THR A 113 18.76 7.07 -9.43
CA THR A 113 18.93 8.45 -8.90
C THR A 113 17.73 9.34 -9.23
N HIS A 114 17.24 9.31 -10.48
CA HIS A 114 16.10 10.15 -10.88
C HIS A 114 14.79 9.81 -10.13
N ILE A 115 14.58 8.54 -9.77
CA ILE A 115 13.43 8.12 -8.95
C ILE A 115 13.63 8.59 -7.50
N TYR A 116 14.83 8.39 -6.96
CA TYR A 116 15.17 8.86 -5.61
C TYR A 116 14.94 10.36 -5.47
N ASP A 117 15.42 11.16 -6.41
CA ASP A 117 15.29 12.63 -6.40
C ASP A 117 13.81 13.05 -6.47
N ALA A 118 13.01 12.41 -7.33
CA ALA A 118 11.58 12.68 -7.42
C ALA A 118 10.84 12.34 -6.10
N LEU A 119 11.15 11.19 -5.49
CA LEU A 119 10.58 10.81 -4.20
C LEU A 119 10.99 11.76 -3.06
N MET A 120 12.21 12.27 -3.07
CA MET A 120 12.65 13.26 -2.08
C MET A 120 11.94 14.61 -2.25
N GLN A 121 11.69 15.05 -3.50
CA GLN A 121 10.88 16.23 -3.77
C GLN A 121 9.43 16.07 -3.28
N ASP A 122 8.84 14.88 -3.45
CA ASP A 122 7.49 14.60 -2.96
C ASP A 122 7.45 14.46 -1.44
N ALA A 123 8.47 13.87 -0.83
CA ALA A 123 8.58 13.76 0.63
C ALA A 123 8.65 15.12 1.32
N ALA A 124 9.22 16.13 0.66
CA ALA A 124 9.25 17.50 1.18
C ALA A 124 7.85 18.15 1.30
N LYS A 125 6.85 17.58 0.62
CA LYS A 125 5.44 18.05 0.66
C LYS A 125 4.60 17.31 1.69
N PHE A 126 5.16 16.39 2.47
CA PHE A 126 4.39 15.64 3.46
C PHE A 126 3.83 16.54 4.55
N SER A 127 2.54 16.35 4.85
CA SER A 127 1.90 17.01 5.98
C SER A 127 2.17 16.21 7.27
N PRO A 128 2.73 16.84 8.33
CA PRO A 128 2.86 16.16 9.62
C PRO A 128 1.53 15.64 10.17
N VAL A 129 0.45 16.38 9.97
CA VAL A 129 -0.91 15.95 10.34
C VAL A 129 -1.30 14.70 9.57
N GLY A 130 -1.13 14.71 8.24
CA GLY A 130 -1.48 13.59 7.39
C GLY A 130 -0.68 12.32 7.71
N VAL A 131 0.63 12.44 7.91
CA VAL A 131 1.49 11.30 8.29
C VAL A 131 1.14 10.80 9.69
N ALA A 132 0.95 11.68 10.67
CA ALA A 132 0.55 11.31 12.02
C ALA A 132 -0.78 10.54 12.04
N ASN A 133 -1.79 11.03 11.32
CA ASN A 133 -3.10 10.39 11.22
C ASN A 133 -3.04 9.05 10.48
N THR A 134 -2.19 8.93 9.44
CA THR A 134 -1.94 7.66 8.75
C THR A 134 -1.34 6.62 9.69
N LEU A 135 -0.35 6.99 10.51
CA LEU A 135 0.25 6.09 11.50
C LEU A 135 -0.74 5.67 12.58
N LEU A 136 -1.65 6.57 12.98
CA LEU A 136 -2.62 6.33 14.04
C LEU A 136 -3.81 5.49 13.57
N ALA A 137 -4.39 5.83 12.42
CA ALA A 137 -5.68 5.29 12.00
C ALA A 137 -5.62 4.36 10.79
N THR A 138 -4.66 4.54 9.87
CA THR A 138 -4.59 3.71 8.65
C THR A 138 -3.74 2.47 8.88
N ASN A 139 -2.45 2.65 9.23
CA ASN A 139 -1.49 1.54 9.27
C ASN A 139 -1.93 0.35 10.14
N PRO A 140 -2.43 0.52 11.37
CA PRO A 140 -2.84 -0.61 12.21
C PRO A 140 -4.17 -1.28 11.78
N ASN A 141 -4.85 -0.72 10.77
CA ASN A 141 -6.16 -1.19 10.31
C ASN A 141 -6.18 -1.64 8.84
N THR A 142 -5.03 -1.72 8.17
CA THR A 142 -4.93 -2.11 6.75
C THR A 142 -4.76 -3.61 6.52
N CYS A 143 -4.68 -4.43 7.56
CA CYS A 143 -4.58 -5.87 7.41
C CYS A 143 -5.81 -6.42 6.68
N ILE A 144 -5.56 -7.38 5.77
CA ILE A 144 -6.58 -7.98 4.91
C ILE A 144 -6.70 -9.49 5.12
N ARG A 145 -6.02 -10.06 6.11
CA ARG A 145 -6.03 -11.52 6.33
C ARG A 145 -7.42 -12.08 6.58
N ASP A 146 -8.32 -11.26 7.13
CA ASP A 146 -9.72 -11.60 7.39
C ASP A 146 -10.56 -11.75 6.11
N ILE A 147 -10.24 -11.01 5.05
CA ILE A 147 -11.01 -11.00 3.80
C ILE A 147 -10.31 -11.67 2.62
N ALA A 148 -8.98 -11.78 2.68
CA ALA A 148 -8.19 -12.26 1.55
C ALA A 148 -8.58 -13.67 1.06
N PRO A 149 -8.92 -14.65 1.93
CA PRO A 149 -9.40 -15.95 1.50
C PRO A 149 -10.76 -15.93 0.77
N HIS A 150 -11.52 -14.85 0.94
CA HIS A 150 -12.88 -14.69 0.39
C HIS A 150 -12.93 -13.72 -0.79
N ASN A 151 -11.79 -13.18 -1.23
CA ASN A 151 -11.76 -12.24 -2.34
C ASN A 151 -12.13 -12.94 -3.67
N PRO A 152 -13.19 -12.49 -4.36
CA PRO A 152 -13.66 -13.15 -5.59
C PRO A 152 -12.89 -12.73 -6.85
N ARG A 153 -12.00 -11.73 -6.76
CA ARG A 153 -11.34 -11.14 -7.93
C ARG A 153 -9.94 -11.75 -8.16
N PRO A 154 -9.50 -11.85 -9.40
CA PRO A 154 -8.12 -12.21 -9.71
C PRO A 154 -7.14 -11.26 -9.04
N VAL A 155 -6.03 -11.80 -8.55
CA VAL A 155 -5.01 -11.05 -7.82
C VAL A 155 -3.63 -11.34 -8.39
N LEU A 156 -2.83 -10.29 -8.62
CA LEU A 156 -1.42 -10.40 -8.95
C LEU A 156 -0.58 -9.84 -7.80
N LEU A 157 0.30 -10.66 -7.23
CA LEU A 157 1.37 -10.22 -6.34
C LEU A 157 2.67 -10.07 -7.11
N CYS A 158 3.19 -8.86 -7.21
CA CYS A 158 4.54 -8.59 -7.67
C CYS A 158 5.49 -8.54 -6.47
N ALA A 159 6.21 -9.65 -6.22
CA ALA A 159 7.01 -9.83 -5.00
C ALA A 159 8.49 -9.52 -5.22
N GLY A 160 9.07 -8.62 -4.40
CA GLY A 160 10.49 -8.37 -4.32
C GLY A 160 11.16 -9.31 -3.34
N ASP A 161 11.97 -10.25 -3.83
CA ASP A 161 12.54 -11.33 -3.03
C ASP A 161 13.73 -10.88 -2.14
N LYS A 162 14.30 -9.69 -2.37
CA LYS A 162 15.33 -9.10 -1.50
C LYS A 162 14.77 -8.57 -0.18
N GLU A 163 13.45 -8.32 -0.09
CA GLU A 163 12.81 -7.93 1.16
C GLU A 163 12.56 -9.14 2.07
N ARG A 164 13.57 -9.54 2.81
CA ARG A 164 13.54 -10.75 3.68
C ARG A 164 12.38 -10.75 4.67
N ARG A 165 11.93 -9.57 5.16
CA ARG A 165 10.83 -9.44 6.11
C ARG A 165 9.48 -9.80 5.50
N PHE A 166 9.35 -9.73 4.18
CA PHE A 166 8.11 -10.07 3.49
C PHE A 166 7.97 -11.58 3.20
N LYS A 167 9.04 -12.37 3.33
CA LYS A 167 9.05 -13.80 2.96
C LYS A 167 7.90 -14.60 3.60
N THR A 168 7.69 -14.45 4.89
CA THR A 168 6.61 -15.16 5.62
C THR A 168 5.23 -14.71 5.12
N ASN A 169 5.05 -13.41 4.88
CA ASN A 169 3.80 -12.87 4.36
C ASN A 169 3.54 -13.30 2.91
N LYS A 170 4.58 -13.42 2.08
CA LYS A 170 4.47 -13.99 0.73
C LYS A 170 3.96 -15.43 0.75
N LEU A 171 4.54 -16.28 1.63
CA LEU A 171 4.09 -17.66 1.78
C LEU A 171 2.64 -17.74 2.26
N TRP A 172 2.27 -16.92 3.24
CA TRP A 172 0.89 -16.82 3.70
C TRP A 172 -0.06 -16.43 2.57
N ALA A 173 0.31 -15.43 1.75
CA ALA A 173 -0.50 -14.99 0.62
C ALA A 173 -0.72 -16.11 -0.41
N LEU A 174 0.33 -16.84 -0.76
CA LEU A 174 0.27 -17.97 -1.70
C LEU A 174 -0.64 -19.11 -1.19
N GLU A 175 -0.73 -19.29 0.12
CA GLU A 175 -1.54 -20.34 0.73
C GLU A 175 -3.02 -19.94 0.88
N HIS A 176 -3.30 -18.64 1.14
CA HIS A 176 -4.62 -18.22 1.60
C HIS A 176 -5.39 -17.33 0.64
N ILE A 177 -4.73 -16.66 -0.31
CA ILE A 177 -5.44 -15.81 -1.28
C ILE A 177 -5.85 -16.65 -2.48
N ALA A 178 -7.15 -16.86 -2.65
CA ALA A 178 -7.68 -17.53 -3.83
C ALA A 178 -7.41 -16.70 -5.10
N ASN A 179 -7.18 -17.37 -6.23
CA ASN A 179 -6.93 -16.74 -7.52
C ASN A 179 -5.70 -15.80 -7.53
N LEU A 180 -4.68 -16.11 -6.70
CA LEU A 180 -3.43 -15.36 -6.64
C LEU A 180 -2.43 -15.88 -7.67
N GLU A 181 -2.03 -15.02 -8.59
CA GLU A 181 -0.81 -15.14 -9.37
C GLU A 181 0.33 -14.40 -8.67
N CYS A 182 1.53 -14.98 -8.63
CA CYS A 182 2.69 -14.36 -7.99
C CYS A 182 3.87 -14.35 -8.95
N VAL A 183 4.39 -13.17 -9.23
CA VAL A 183 5.63 -12.97 -9.99
C VAL A 183 6.70 -12.41 -9.05
N SER A 184 7.87 -13.08 -9.04
CA SER A 184 9.02 -12.70 -8.20
C SER A 184 10.04 -11.89 -8.97
N PHE A 185 10.61 -10.89 -8.28
CA PHE A 185 11.61 -9.98 -8.85
C PHE A 185 12.86 -9.92 -7.95
N ASP A 186 14.02 -9.78 -8.57
CA ASP A 186 15.29 -9.50 -7.88
C ASP A 186 15.33 -8.04 -7.38
N ALA A 187 14.35 -7.66 -6.57
CA ALA A 187 14.12 -6.33 -6.06
C ALA A 187 13.82 -6.35 -4.55
N GLY A 188 13.92 -5.21 -3.90
CA GLY A 188 13.52 -5.00 -2.52
C GLY A 188 12.05 -4.63 -2.39
N HIS A 189 11.76 -3.69 -1.47
CA HIS A 189 10.41 -3.21 -1.20
C HIS A 189 9.78 -2.45 -2.37
N GLY A 190 10.60 -1.72 -3.12
CA GLY A 190 10.15 -0.86 -4.22
C GLY A 190 10.11 -1.57 -5.57
N VAL A 191 9.47 -2.73 -5.67
CA VAL A 191 9.47 -3.58 -6.89
C VAL A 191 9.14 -2.80 -8.16
N ASN A 192 8.10 -1.99 -8.12
CA ASN A 192 7.64 -1.14 -9.23
C ASN A 192 8.66 -0.06 -9.65
N MET A 193 9.65 0.22 -8.80
CA MET A 193 10.70 1.21 -9.04
C MET A 193 12.06 0.56 -9.28
N GLU A 194 12.38 -0.51 -8.56
CA GLU A 194 13.66 -1.23 -8.64
C GLU A 194 13.73 -2.18 -9.84
N ALA A 195 12.57 -2.73 -10.25
CA ALA A 195 12.43 -3.66 -11.39
C ALA A 195 11.28 -3.21 -12.32
N SER A 196 11.24 -1.93 -12.67
CA SER A 196 10.10 -1.28 -13.33
C SER A 196 9.71 -1.93 -14.67
N GLU A 197 10.68 -2.33 -15.49
CA GLU A 197 10.41 -2.97 -16.77
C GLU A 197 9.69 -4.32 -16.58
N GLY A 198 10.24 -5.20 -15.74
CA GLY A 198 9.65 -6.50 -15.44
C GLY A 198 8.28 -6.37 -14.76
N PHE A 199 8.16 -5.42 -13.83
CA PHE A 199 6.88 -5.10 -13.19
C PHE A 199 5.82 -4.70 -14.22
N ASN A 200 6.15 -3.79 -15.13
CA ASN A 200 5.22 -3.35 -16.17
C ASN A 200 4.81 -4.49 -17.12
N ILE A 201 5.75 -5.38 -17.48
CA ILE A 201 5.45 -6.57 -18.30
C ILE A 201 4.46 -7.47 -17.56
N ALA A 202 4.73 -7.83 -16.30
CA ALA A 202 3.86 -8.71 -15.52
C ALA A 202 2.45 -8.14 -15.35
N VAL A 203 2.36 -6.85 -15.01
CA VAL A 203 1.07 -6.14 -14.87
C VAL A 203 0.32 -6.12 -16.20
N THR A 204 1.00 -5.83 -17.31
CA THR A 204 0.38 -5.81 -18.65
C THR A 204 -0.17 -7.19 -19.03
N GLN A 205 0.61 -8.26 -18.82
CA GLN A 205 0.19 -9.62 -19.09
C GLN A 205 -1.03 -10.03 -18.25
N PHE A 206 -1.01 -9.70 -16.96
CA PHE A 206 -2.14 -9.94 -16.06
C PHE A 206 -3.41 -9.21 -16.52
N ILE A 207 -3.31 -7.92 -16.88
CA ILE A 207 -4.44 -7.16 -17.42
C ILE A 207 -4.97 -7.79 -18.70
N GLN A 208 -4.10 -8.13 -19.66
CA GLN A 208 -4.48 -8.72 -20.94
C GLN A 208 -5.13 -10.11 -20.81
N SER A 209 -4.83 -10.85 -19.75
CA SER A 209 -5.43 -12.16 -19.51
C SER A 209 -6.89 -12.08 -19.03
N LEU A 210 -7.36 -10.89 -18.62
CA LEU A 210 -8.67 -10.68 -18.00
C LEU A 210 -9.64 -9.81 -18.84
N VAL A 211 -9.20 -9.34 -20.02
CA VAL A 211 -9.99 -8.45 -20.90
C VAL A 211 -10.09 -9.01 -22.31
#